data_3c099d5230ac13f38e91e285220808e3
#
_entry.id   3c099d5230ac13f38e91e285220808e3
#
_cell.length_a   1.000
_cell.length_b   1.000
_cell.length_c   1.000
_cell.angle_alpha   90.00
_cell.angle_beta   90.00
_cell.angle_gamma   90.00
#
_symmetry.space_group_name_H-M   'P 1'
#
loop_
_entity.id
_entity.type
_entity.pdbx_description
1 polymer ?
#
loop_
_entity_poly.entity_id
_entity_poly.type
_entity_poly.pdbx_seq_one_letter_code
_entity_poly.pdbx_strand_id
1 'polypeptide(L)'
;MNRRTMLAAPLAVPLLAATAAQAQAALVTEEFMIPAGDAGIELFLRNKRPENLTAFSPARTVLFVHGATYPAHTAFDLPLGGLSWMDYIAGQGFDVWCLDIRGYGRSTRPAEMSQPPEANAPIVRGDAAVKDIGTAAAFIRERRNIAKLVHIGWSWGSTLMGRFAADNPAQVERLVLFAPPWLRDGPSLAGGAATATLGAYRTVTQAQARERWMTGVPEGKRAGLIPPGWFEHWAGVTWATDPEGMRRNPQSLRAPNGVLLDGREYAQAGRPYWDPAKVTAPTLLVVAEWDRDTPPAMAMAIFPLLTNSPGKRLVVLGEGTHTIVMERNRGALFQAVQGFLAETSA
;
A
#
# COMPACT_ATOMS: atom_id res chain seq x y z
N MET A 1 62.87 -56.12 8.12
CA MET A 1 62.83 -54.88 7.29
C MET A 1 61.53 -54.87 6.55
N ASN A 2 60.51 -54.17 7.08
CA ASN A 2 59.15 -54.09 6.42
C ASN A 2 58.96 -52.65 5.89
N ARG A 3 58.90 -52.56 4.58
CA ARG A 3 58.53 -51.32 3.88
C ARG A 3 57.01 -51.19 3.86
N ARG A 4 56.46 -50.18 4.54
CA ARG A 4 55.06 -49.77 4.42
C ARG A 4 54.93 -48.82 3.23
N THR A 5 54.17 -49.25 2.25
CA THR A 5 53.75 -48.42 1.12
C THR A 5 52.57 -47.58 1.58
N MET A 6 52.74 -46.22 1.58
CA MET A 6 51.60 -45.28 1.77
C MET A 6 50.88 -45.06 0.44
N LEU A 7 49.62 -45.41 0.39
CA LEU A 7 48.72 -45.01 -0.69
C LEU A 7 48.20 -43.62 -0.40
N ALA A 8 48.52 -42.68 -1.32
CA ALA A 8 47.94 -41.33 -1.32
C ALA A 8 46.57 -41.39 -1.99
N ALA A 9 45.51 -40.96 -1.27
CA ALA A 9 44.18 -40.80 -1.84
C ALA A 9 44.07 -39.42 -2.54
N PRO A 10 43.43 -39.33 -3.72
CA PRO A 10 43.22 -38.03 -4.36
C PRO A 10 42.15 -37.22 -3.64
N LEU A 11 42.48 -35.98 -3.28
CA LEU A 11 41.55 -34.95 -2.81
C LEU A 11 40.64 -34.53 -3.98
N ALA A 12 39.38 -34.88 -3.91
CA ALA A 12 38.33 -34.35 -4.79
C ALA A 12 38.02 -32.91 -4.37
N VAL A 13 38.38 -31.95 -5.22
CA VAL A 13 37.96 -30.53 -5.07
C VAL A 13 36.48 -30.44 -5.52
N PRO A 14 35.56 -29.98 -4.69
CA PRO A 14 34.20 -29.77 -5.16
C PRO A 14 34.17 -28.59 -6.14
N LEU A 15 33.72 -28.84 -7.36
CA LEU A 15 33.35 -27.80 -8.32
C LEU A 15 32.17 -27.01 -7.75
N LEU A 16 32.40 -25.80 -7.27
CA LEU A 16 31.33 -24.82 -7.00
C LEU A 16 30.67 -24.48 -8.35
N ALA A 17 29.49 -25.03 -8.59
CA ALA A 17 28.63 -24.60 -9.66
C ALA A 17 28.28 -23.12 -9.42
N ALA A 18 28.85 -22.21 -10.22
CA ALA A 18 28.43 -20.84 -10.30
C ALA A 18 26.97 -20.83 -10.77
N THR A 19 26.05 -20.53 -9.88
CA THR A 19 24.68 -20.20 -10.24
C THR A 19 24.76 -18.94 -11.11
N ALA A 20 24.49 -19.10 -12.42
CA ALA A 20 24.33 -17.97 -13.32
C ALA A 20 23.26 -17.06 -12.73
N ALA A 21 23.62 -15.84 -12.35
CA ALA A 21 22.68 -14.81 -11.99
C ALA A 21 21.77 -14.62 -13.21
N GLN A 22 20.53 -15.06 -13.09
CA GLN A 22 19.55 -14.92 -14.14
C GLN A 22 19.33 -13.41 -14.30
N ALA A 23 19.70 -12.85 -15.45
CA ALA A 23 19.52 -11.44 -15.73
C ALA A 23 18.03 -11.10 -15.48
N GLN A 24 17.76 -10.19 -14.54
CA GLN A 24 16.42 -9.78 -14.22
C GLN A 24 15.80 -9.16 -15.48
N ALA A 25 14.64 -9.65 -15.92
CA ALA A 25 13.97 -9.14 -17.10
C ALA A 25 13.73 -7.62 -16.95
N ALA A 26 13.89 -6.87 -18.04
CA ALA A 26 13.55 -5.47 -18.07
C ALA A 26 12.09 -5.28 -17.65
N LEU A 27 11.82 -4.24 -16.87
CA LEU A 27 10.47 -3.88 -16.46
C LEU A 27 9.89 -2.85 -17.42
N VAL A 28 8.64 -3.07 -17.83
CA VAL A 28 7.86 -2.06 -18.56
C VAL A 28 6.86 -1.39 -17.60
N THR A 29 6.60 -0.11 -17.85
CA THR A 29 5.58 0.68 -17.14
C THR A 29 4.55 1.16 -18.14
N GLU A 30 3.28 0.92 -17.85
CA GLU A 30 2.13 1.42 -18.61
C GLU A 30 1.24 2.26 -17.71
N GLU A 31 0.60 3.29 -18.28
CA GLU A 31 -0.31 4.18 -17.56
C GLU A 31 -1.65 4.27 -18.28
N PHE A 32 -2.71 4.33 -17.49
CA PHE A 32 -4.07 4.35 -18.00
C PHE A 32 -4.89 5.40 -17.26
N MET A 33 -5.74 6.11 -18.02
CA MET A 33 -6.88 6.84 -17.49
C MET A 33 -8.13 6.06 -17.87
N ILE A 34 -8.88 5.63 -16.87
CA ILE A 34 -10.10 4.85 -17.10
C ILE A 34 -11.32 5.58 -16.54
N PRO A 35 -12.48 5.57 -17.22
CA PRO A 35 -13.67 6.18 -16.67
C PRO A 35 -14.11 5.44 -15.41
N ALA A 36 -14.43 6.20 -14.35
CA ALA A 36 -15.13 5.66 -13.19
C ALA A 36 -16.62 5.44 -13.50
N GLY A 37 -17.33 4.76 -12.58
CA GLY A 37 -18.78 4.61 -12.71
C GLY A 37 -19.58 5.91 -12.59
N ASP A 38 -18.96 7.00 -12.10
CA ASP A 38 -19.57 8.31 -11.95
C ASP A 38 -19.11 9.23 -13.09
N ALA A 39 -20.04 10.01 -13.65
CA ALA A 39 -19.78 10.89 -14.80
C ALA A 39 -18.71 11.94 -14.49
N GLY A 40 -17.78 12.16 -15.42
CA GLY A 40 -16.71 13.14 -15.30
C GLY A 40 -15.56 12.74 -14.39
N ILE A 41 -15.54 11.54 -13.86
CA ILE A 41 -14.45 10.99 -13.05
C ILE A 41 -13.65 9.98 -13.86
N GLU A 42 -12.35 10.24 -13.98
CA GLU A 42 -11.38 9.31 -14.53
C GLU A 42 -10.38 8.89 -13.44
N LEU A 43 -10.01 7.63 -13.44
CA LEU A 43 -9.11 7.03 -12.48
C LEU A 43 -7.76 6.73 -13.15
N PHE A 44 -6.70 7.14 -12.49
CA PHE A 44 -5.34 6.84 -12.92
C PHE A 44 -4.89 5.49 -12.38
N LEU A 45 -4.47 4.62 -13.29
CA LEU A 45 -3.80 3.36 -12.97
C LEU A 45 -2.40 3.36 -13.57
N ARG A 46 -1.46 2.81 -12.83
CA ARG A 46 -0.14 2.46 -13.35
C ARG A 46 0.08 0.96 -13.22
N ASN A 47 0.60 0.36 -14.29
CA ASN A 47 1.04 -1.03 -14.33
C ASN A 47 2.55 -1.10 -14.46
N LYS A 48 3.15 -2.06 -13.78
CA LYS A 48 4.56 -2.43 -13.93
C LYS A 48 4.71 -3.94 -13.95
N ARG A 49 5.44 -4.47 -14.91
CA ARG A 49 5.64 -5.91 -15.07
C ARG A 49 6.92 -6.23 -15.84
N PRO A 50 7.43 -7.47 -15.79
CA PRO A 50 8.47 -7.90 -16.72
C PRO A 50 8.01 -7.74 -18.17
N GLU A 51 8.90 -7.24 -19.04
CA GLU A 51 8.60 -7.04 -20.46
C GLU A 51 8.18 -8.33 -21.16
N ASN A 52 8.80 -9.44 -20.79
CA ASN A 52 8.53 -10.76 -21.34
C ASN A 52 7.35 -11.50 -20.68
N LEU A 53 6.60 -10.88 -19.76
CA LEU A 53 5.45 -11.48 -19.13
C LEU A 53 4.24 -11.45 -20.09
N THR A 54 3.88 -12.61 -20.64
CA THR A 54 2.76 -12.77 -21.59
C THR A 54 1.59 -13.58 -21.04
N ALA A 55 1.81 -14.37 -19.97
CA ALA A 55 0.77 -15.15 -19.30
C ALA A 55 0.46 -14.55 -17.93
N PHE A 56 -0.81 -14.23 -17.69
CA PHE A 56 -1.29 -13.63 -16.45
C PHE A 56 -2.08 -14.64 -15.64
N SER A 57 -1.98 -14.55 -14.31
CA SER A 57 -2.76 -15.39 -13.41
C SER A 57 -3.23 -14.61 -12.19
N PRO A 58 -4.34 -15.06 -11.54
CA PRO A 58 -4.84 -14.44 -10.32
C PRO A 58 -3.78 -14.28 -9.22
N ALA A 59 -2.99 -15.32 -8.99
CA ALA A 59 -1.97 -15.34 -7.91
C ALA A 59 -0.78 -14.42 -8.19
N ARG A 60 -0.58 -13.95 -9.42
CA ARG A 60 0.54 -13.09 -9.82
C ARG A 60 0.13 -11.73 -10.37
N THR A 61 -1.14 -11.34 -10.24
CA THR A 61 -1.62 -10.01 -10.60
C THR A 61 -2.05 -9.28 -9.34
N VAL A 62 -1.41 -8.14 -9.06
CA VAL A 62 -1.51 -7.41 -7.80
C VAL A 62 -2.06 -6.02 -8.05
N LEU A 63 -3.02 -5.57 -7.22
CA LEU A 63 -3.53 -4.19 -7.18
C LEU A 63 -3.21 -3.55 -5.83
N PHE A 64 -2.46 -2.45 -5.86
CA PHE A 64 -2.18 -1.59 -4.71
C PHE A 64 -3.17 -0.44 -4.59
N VAL A 65 -3.63 -0.15 -3.36
CA VAL A 65 -4.43 1.03 -3.01
C VAL A 65 -3.82 1.76 -1.82
N HIS A 66 -3.69 3.08 -1.98
CA HIS A 66 -3.02 4.00 -1.05
C HIS A 66 -3.86 4.34 0.19
N GLY A 67 -3.23 4.98 1.16
CA GLY A 67 -3.84 5.50 2.38
C GLY A 67 -4.57 6.85 2.21
N ALA A 68 -4.83 7.49 3.35
CA ALA A 68 -5.72 8.67 3.44
C ALA A 68 -5.19 9.97 2.84
N THR A 69 -3.90 10.07 2.46
CA THR A 69 -3.29 11.38 2.14
C THR A 69 -2.49 11.37 0.84
N TYR A 70 -1.72 10.32 0.58
CA TYR A 70 -0.74 10.28 -0.49
C TYR A 70 -1.17 9.34 -1.60
N PRO A 71 -0.99 9.70 -2.90
CA PRO A 71 -1.39 8.85 -4.01
C PRO A 71 -0.53 7.58 -4.14
N ALA A 72 -1.09 6.55 -4.77
CA ALA A 72 -0.49 5.23 -4.87
C ALA A 72 0.85 5.23 -5.63
N HIS A 73 0.90 5.93 -6.78
CA HIS A 73 2.10 5.89 -7.61
C HIS A 73 3.32 6.55 -6.95
N THR A 74 3.13 7.53 -6.04
CA THR A 74 4.25 8.12 -5.28
C THR A 74 4.57 7.37 -3.99
N ALA A 75 3.65 6.55 -3.50
CA ALA A 75 3.87 5.72 -2.32
C ALA A 75 4.50 4.37 -2.66
N PHE A 76 4.09 3.75 -3.77
CA PHE A 76 4.47 2.37 -4.09
C PHE A 76 5.43 2.25 -5.27
N ASP A 77 5.48 3.26 -6.16
CA ASP A 77 6.30 3.22 -7.37
C ASP A 77 7.34 4.34 -7.48
N LEU A 78 7.71 4.96 -6.37
CA LEU A 78 8.85 5.87 -6.34
C LEU A 78 10.14 5.10 -6.01
N PRO A 79 11.17 5.13 -6.89
CA PRO A 79 12.40 4.35 -6.69
C PRO A 79 13.34 5.00 -5.67
N LEU A 80 12.93 5.12 -4.42
CA LEU A 80 13.78 5.57 -3.33
C LEU A 80 14.97 4.61 -3.18
N GLY A 81 16.20 5.14 -3.21
CA GLY A 81 17.40 4.30 -3.19
C GLY A 81 17.49 3.32 -4.38
N GLY A 82 16.93 3.69 -5.53
CA GLY A 82 17.03 2.93 -6.78
C GLY A 82 16.02 1.81 -6.97
N LEU A 83 15.07 1.60 -6.05
CA LEU A 83 14.08 0.53 -6.12
C LEU A 83 12.75 0.98 -5.53
N SER A 84 11.65 0.80 -6.24
CA SER A 84 10.29 0.96 -5.70
C SER A 84 9.73 -0.38 -5.17
N TRP A 85 8.63 -0.35 -4.42
CA TRP A 85 7.96 -1.58 -4.02
C TRP A 85 7.35 -2.30 -5.24
N MET A 86 6.81 -1.54 -6.19
CA MET A 86 6.31 -2.11 -7.44
C MET A 86 7.43 -2.75 -8.27
N ASP A 87 8.64 -2.13 -8.34
CA ASP A 87 9.82 -2.73 -8.98
C ASP A 87 10.18 -4.06 -8.32
N TYR A 88 10.21 -4.08 -6.98
CA TYR A 88 10.57 -5.27 -6.22
C TYR A 88 9.64 -6.45 -6.52
N ILE A 89 8.33 -6.24 -6.50
CA ILE A 89 7.35 -7.31 -6.77
C ILE A 89 7.33 -7.68 -8.25
N ALA A 90 7.36 -6.69 -9.16
CA ALA A 90 7.42 -6.95 -10.60
C ALA A 90 8.66 -7.74 -11.00
N GLY A 91 9.81 -7.42 -10.38
CA GLY A 91 11.07 -8.17 -10.58
C GLY A 91 10.99 -9.64 -10.17
N GLN A 92 10.00 -10.04 -9.38
CA GLN A 92 9.69 -11.43 -9.04
C GLN A 92 8.69 -12.09 -10.01
N GLY A 93 8.41 -11.48 -11.16
CA GLY A 93 7.53 -12.02 -12.20
C GLY A 93 6.05 -11.75 -11.98
N PHE A 94 5.69 -10.67 -11.28
CA PHE A 94 4.31 -10.27 -11.07
C PHE A 94 3.90 -9.15 -12.03
N ASP A 95 2.60 -9.12 -12.34
CA ASP A 95 1.90 -8.01 -12.98
C ASP A 95 1.35 -7.10 -11.87
N VAL A 96 1.96 -5.92 -11.69
CA VAL A 96 1.72 -5.06 -10.54
C VAL A 96 1.02 -3.79 -10.97
N TRP A 97 -0.09 -3.49 -10.34
CA TRP A 97 -0.92 -2.32 -10.59
C TRP A 97 -1.03 -1.45 -9.35
N CYS A 98 -1.15 -0.15 -9.53
CA CYS A 98 -1.60 0.75 -8.47
C CYS A 98 -2.67 1.70 -8.98
N LEU A 99 -3.59 2.06 -8.08
CA LEU A 99 -4.72 2.97 -8.32
C LEU A 99 -4.55 4.23 -7.49
N ASP A 100 -4.60 5.39 -8.13
CA ASP A 100 -4.93 6.64 -7.44
C ASP A 100 -6.46 6.76 -7.36
N ILE A 101 -7.01 6.78 -6.14
CA ILE A 101 -8.44 7.00 -5.92
C ILE A 101 -8.81 8.42 -6.36
N ARG A 102 -10.05 8.65 -6.80
CA ARG A 102 -10.54 10.02 -7.11
C ARG A 102 -10.17 11.02 -6.03
N GLY A 103 -9.82 12.23 -6.40
CA GLY A 103 -9.36 13.26 -5.46
C GLY A 103 -7.89 13.18 -5.10
N TYR A 104 -7.17 12.15 -5.54
CA TYR A 104 -5.73 11.93 -5.26
C TYR A 104 -4.92 11.82 -6.54
N GLY A 105 -3.65 12.20 -6.44
CA GLY A 105 -2.66 11.98 -7.48
C GLY A 105 -3.08 12.49 -8.85
N ARG A 106 -3.09 11.58 -9.82
CA ARG A 106 -3.42 11.86 -11.23
C ARG A 106 -4.88 11.54 -11.59
N SER A 107 -5.65 10.96 -10.67
CA SER A 107 -7.09 10.78 -10.86
C SER A 107 -7.84 12.10 -10.78
N THR A 108 -9.03 12.16 -11.38
CA THR A 108 -9.88 13.35 -11.35
C THR A 108 -10.12 13.83 -9.91
N ARG A 109 -9.89 15.10 -9.67
CA ARG A 109 -10.30 15.76 -8.43
C ARG A 109 -11.74 16.23 -8.59
N PRO A 110 -12.68 15.80 -7.70
CA PRO A 110 -14.04 16.33 -7.70
C PRO A 110 -14.08 17.85 -7.64
N ALA A 111 -15.11 18.44 -8.26
CA ALA A 111 -15.23 19.91 -8.41
C ALA A 111 -15.19 20.68 -7.08
N GLU A 112 -15.61 20.04 -6.00
CA GLU A 112 -15.56 20.60 -4.65
C GLU A 112 -14.13 20.86 -4.17
N MET A 113 -13.14 20.19 -4.72
CA MET A 113 -11.73 20.46 -4.40
C MET A 113 -11.22 21.77 -5.01
N SER A 114 -11.93 22.35 -5.97
CA SER A 114 -11.61 23.68 -6.53
C SER A 114 -12.34 24.83 -5.84
N GLN A 115 -13.11 24.52 -4.78
CA GLN A 115 -13.84 25.47 -3.95
C GLN A 115 -13.21 25.57 -2.55
N PRO A 116 -13.55 26.59 -1.74
CA PRO A 116 -13.17 26.59 -0.34
C PRO A 116 -13.64 25.31 0.36
N PRO A 117 -12.81 24.65 1.18
CA PRO A 117 -13.14 23.36 1.75
C PRO A 117 -14.43 23.39 2.58
N GLU A 118 -14.70 24.48 3.27
CA GLU A 118 -15.89 24.72 4.11
C GLU A 118 -17.20 24.88 3.32
N ALA A 119 -17.12 25.11 2.02
CA ALA A 119 -18.30 25.27 1.16
C ALA A 119 -19.05 23.96 0.90
N ASN A 120 -18.41 22.82 1.17
CA ASN A 120 -18.98 21.50 0.92
C ASN A 120 -18.71 20.53 2.08
N ALA A 121 -19.59 19.54 2.22
CA ALA A 121 -19.39 18.41 3.12
C ALA A 121 -18.18 17.57 2.71
N PRO A 122 -17.63 16.72 3.60
CA PRO A 122 -16.53 15.81 3.28
C PRO A 122 -16.82 14.93 2.06
N ILE A 123 -15.93 14.97 1.07
CA ILE A 123 -16.04 14.21 -0.17
C ILE A 123 -15.15 12.98 -0.16
N VAL A 124 -15.36 12.08 -1.13
CA VAL A 124 -14.61 10.84 -1.34
C VAL A 124 -14.65 9.96 -0.08
N ARG A 125 -15.87 9.63 0.31
CA ARG A 125 -16.12 8.65 1.37
C ARG A 125 -15.72 7.24 0.93
N GLY A 126 -15.61 6.34 1.87
CA GLY A 126 -15.19 4.97 1.65
C GLY A 126 -16.01 4.25 0.58
N ASP A 127 -17.34 4.45 0.54
CA ASP A 127 -18.21 3.81 -0.46
C ASP A 127 -17.87 4.26 -1.90
N ALA A 128 -17.54 5.55 -2.11
CA ALA A 128 -17.10 6.05 -3.41
C ALA A 128 -15.72 5.47 -3.78
N ALA A 129 -14.81 5.41 -2.82
CA ALA A 129 -13.47 4.83 -3.02
C ALA A 129 -13.51 3.32 -3.31
N VAL A 130 -14.42 2.57 -2.65
CA VAL A 130 -14.63 1.13 -2.93
C VAL A 130 -15.19 0.91 -4.34
N LYS A 131 -16.06 1.81 -4.85
CA LYS A 131 -16.50 1.78 -6.26
C LYS A 131 -15.33 1.99 -7.22
N ASP A 132 -14.43 2.95 -6.93
CA ASP A 132 -13.22 3.17 -7.74
C ASP A 132 -12.34 1.92 -7.79
N ILE A 133 -12.15 1.25 -6.63
CA ILE A 133 -11.44 -0.04 -6.56
C ILE A 133 -12.13 -1.10 -7.43
N GLY A 134 -13.44 -1.20 -7.35
CA GLY A 134 -14.24 -2.13 -8.17
C GLY A 134 -14.06 -1.90 -9.66
N THR A 135 -14.07 -0.64 -10.10
CA THR A 135 -13.82 -0.24 -11.49
C THR A 135 -12.40 -0.63 -11.93
N ALA A 136 -11.40 -0.31 -11.14
CA ALA A 136 -10.01 -0.66 -11.42
C ALA A 136 -9.79 -2.18 -11.48
N ALA A 137 -10.35 -2.92 -10.51
CA ALA A 137 -10.26 -4.37 -10.47
C ALA A 137 -10.95 -5.03 -11.68
N ALA A 138 -12.10 -4.51 -12.12
CA ALA A 138 -12.81 -4.99 -13.31
C ALA A 138 -11.98 -4.76 -14.57
N PHE A 139 -11.43 -3.55 -14.76
CA PHE A 139 -10.55 -3.21 -15.87
C PHE A 139 -9.34 -4.15 -15.95
N ILE A 140 -8.67 -4.40 -14.82
CA ILE A 140 -7.48 -5.26 -14.78
C ILE A 140 -7.86 -6.71 -15.12
N ARG A 141 -8.94 -7.23 -14.52
CA ARG A 141 -9.41 -8.61 -14.77
C ARG A 141 -9.78 -8.85 -16.22
N GLU A 142 -10.48 -7.92 -16.82
CA GLU A 142 -10.84 -7.96 -18.24
C GLU A 142 -9.60 -7.92 -19.13
N ARG A 143 -8.69 -6.96 -18.89
CA ARG A 143 -7.46 -6.78 -19.66
C ARG A 143 -6.53 -7.98 -19.58
N ARG A 144 -6.51 -8.69 -18.45
CA ARG A 144 -5.64 -9.86 -18.21
C ARG A 144 -6.36 -11.20 -18.39
N ASN A 145 -7.65 -11.17 -18.65
CA ASN A 145 -8.50 -12.36 -18.75
C ASN A 145 -8.37 -13.29 -17.53
N ILE A 146 -8.52 -12.73 -16.34
CA ILE A 146 -8.42 -13.43 -15.05
C ILE A 146 -9.64 -13.12 -14.18
N ALA A 147 -10.02 -14.06 -13.32
CA ALA A 147 -11.21 -13.92 -12.48
C ALA A 147 -10.97 -13.15 -11.18
N LYS A 148 -9.75 -13.21 -10.64
CA LYS A 148 -9.39 -12.68 -9.31
C LYS A 148 -8.09 -11.89 -9.37
N LEU A 149 -7.84 -11.06 -8.34
CA LEU A 149 -6.60 -10.33 -8.13
C LEU A 149 -6.11 -10.53 -6.70
N VAL A 150 -4.81 -10.34 -6.48
CA VAL A 150 -4.25 -10.03 -5.17
C VAL A 150 -4.48 -8.56 -4.87
N HIS A 151 -5.00 -8.25 -3.70
CA HIS A 151 -5.30 -6.90 -3.25
C HIS A 151 -4.38 -6.51 -2.10
N ILE A 152 -3.70 -5.37 -2.23
CA ILE A 152 -2.82 -4.80 -1.20
C ILE A 152 -3.30 -3.39 -0.88
N GLY A 153 -3.73 -3.17 0.36
CA GLY A 153 -4.13 -1.86 0.85
C GLY A 153 -3.20 -1.34 1.93
N TRP A 154 -2.86 -0.05 1.88
CA TRP A 154 -2.11 0.64 2.93
C TRP A 154 -3.01 1.57 3.72
N SER A 155 -3.01 1.45 5.06
CA SER A 155 -3.75 2.38 5.94
C SER A 155 -5.25 2.41 5.58
N TRP A 156 -5.82 3.56 5.26
CA TRP A 156 -7.19 3.64 4.74
C TRP A 156 -7.44 2.70 3.55
N GLY A 157 -6.47 2.54 2.66
CA GLY A 157 -6.56 1.58 1.56
C GLY A 157 -6.78 0.14 2.04
N SER A 158 -6.24 -0.24 3.22
CA SER A 158 -6.52 -1.57 3.79
C SER A 158 -7.96 -1.70 4.30
N THR A 159 -8.55 -0.62 4.85
CA THR A 159 -9.98 -0.58 5.21
C THR A 159 -10.85 -0.76 3.97
N LEU A 160 -10.52 -0.05 2.89
CA LEU A 160 -11.24 -0.15 1.60
C LEU A 160 -11.13 -1.53 0.97
N MET A 161 -9.90 -2.10 0.97
CA MET A 161 -9.66 -3.46 0.45
C MET A 161 -10.32 -4.54 1.31
N GLY A 162 -10.37 -4.36 2.64
CA GLY A 162 -11.11 -5.22 3.55
C GLY A 162 -12.61 -5.20 3.23
N ARG A 163 -13.19 -4.02 3.00
CA ARG A 163 -14.59 -3.86 2.60
C ARG A 163 -14.83 -4.49 1.21
N PHE A 164 -13.97 -4.20 0.24
CA PHE A 164 -14.08 -4.77 -1.09
C PHE A 164 -14.04 -6.31 -1.05
N ALA A 165 -13.10 -6.89 -0.28
CA ALA A 165 -12.96 -8.33 -0.16
C ALA A 165 -14.15 -8.99 0.55
N ALA A 166 -14.72 -8.32 1.56
CA ALA A 166 -15.93 -8.79 2.26
C ALA A 166 -17.17 -8.81 1.36
N ASP A 167 -17.29 -7.80 0.48
CA ASP A 167 -18.45 -7.65 -0.41
C ASP A 167 -18.28 -8.42 -1.74
N ASN A 168 -17.03 -8.72 -2.17
CA ASN A 168 -16.69 -9.35 -3.44
C ASN A 168 -15.72 -10.53 -3.30
N PRO A 169 -16.01 -11.55 -2.47
CA PRO A 169 -15.05 -12.62 -2.17
C PRO A 169 -14.63 -13.42 -3.41
N ALA A 170 -15.49 -13.52 -4.43
CA ALA A 170 -15.19 -14.21 -5.69
C ALA A 170 -14.13 -13.49 -6.56
N GLN A 171 -13.77 -12.24 -6.23
CA GLN A 171 -12.83 -11.43 -7.01
C GLN A 171 -11.45 -11.30 -6.35
N VAL A 172 -11.29 -11.84 -5.14
CA VAL A 172 -10.08 -11.70 -4.34
C VAL A 172 -9.31 -13.03 -4.27
N GLU A 173 -8.08 -13.02 -4.74
CA GLU A 173 -7.18 -14.18 -4.69
C GLU A 173 -6.44 -14.24 -3.34
N ARG A 174 -5.86 -13.11 -2.91
CA ARG A 174 -5.23 -12.88 -1.62
C ARG A 174 -5.47 -11.45 -1.18
N LEU A 175 -5.44 -11.22 0.12
CA LEU A 175 -5.60 -9.90 0.72
C LEU A 175 -4.39 -9.56 1.60
N VAL A 176 -3.79 -8.39 1.37
CA VAL A 176 -2.75 -7.82 2.25
C VAL A 176 -3.27 -6.53 2.85
N LEU A 177 -3.39 -6.50 4.15
CA LEU A 177 -3.77 -5.33 4.94
C LEU A 177 -2.52 -4.76 5.60
N PHE A 178 -1.89 -3.77 4.94
CA PHE A 178 -0.72 -3.09 5.45
C PHE A 178 -1.14 -1.89 6.31
N ALA A 179 -0.71 -1.88 7.58
CA ALA A 179 -1.02 -0.86 8.57
C ALA A 179 -2.55 -0.60 8.67
N PRO A 180 -3.38 -1.62 8.95
CA PRO A 180 -4.83 -1.50 8.90
C PRO A 180 -5.40 -0.70 10.05
N PRO A 181 -6.16 0.38 9.80
CA PRO A 181 -6.98 1.04 10.83
C PRO A 181 -8.09 0.12 11.31
N TRP A 182 -8.42 0.24 12.60
CA TRP A 182 -9.56 -0.42 13.22
C TRP A 182 -10.27 0.52 14.20
N LEU A 183 -11.08 -0.02 15.09
CA LEU A 183 -11.75 0.75 16.12
C LEU A 183 -10.74 1.52 16.99
N ARG A 184 -11.09 2.73 17.40
CA ARG A 184 -10.20 3.63 18.12
C ARG A 184 -10.98 4.64 18.98
N ASP A 185 -10.38 5.03 20.10
CA ASP A 185 -10.99 6.00 21.04
C ASP A 185 -10.64 7.47 20.73
N GLY A 186 -9.81 7.75 19.75
CA GLY A 186 -9.32 9.10 19.47
C GLY A 186 -9.29 9.43 17.98
N PRO A 187 -8.96 10.69 17.62
CA PRO A 187 -8.89 11.12 16.24
C PRO A 187 -7.75 10.43 15.49
N SER A 188 -7.90 10.32 14.17
CA SER A 188 -6.82 9.89 13.28
C SER A 188 -5.74 10.96 13.21
N LEU A 189 -4.46 10.57 13.22
CA LEU A 189 -3.34 11.48 12.96
C LEU A 189 -3.38 12.08 11.53
N ALA A 190 -4.19 11.50 10.63
CA ALA A 190 -4.41 12.03 9.29
C ALA A 190 -5.25 13.32 9.26
N GLY A 191 -5.95 13.65 10.35
CA GLY A 191 -6.84 14.80 10.37
C GLY A 191 -6.86 15.52 11.70
N GLY A 192 -6.62 16.71 11.84
CA GLY A 192 -6.61 17.61 12.99
C GLY A 192 -7.51 17.26 14.20
N ALA A 193 -7.89 18.24 15.01
CA ALA A 193 -8.66 18.01 16.25
C ALA A 193 -10.02 17.30 15.99
N ALA A 194 -10.38 16.39 16.88
CA ALA A 194 -11.61 15.57 16.77
C ALA A 194 -12.91 16.40 16.65
N THR A 195 -12.92 17.60 17.22
CA THR A 195 -14.07 18.50 17.26
C THR A 195 -14.20 19.45 16.08
N ALA A 196 -13.19 19.49 15.20
CA ALA A 196 -13.23 20.41 14.04
C ALA A 196 -14.35 20.02 13.06
N THR A 197 -15.05 21.02 12.54
CA THR A 197 -15.96 20.84 11.40
C THR A 197 -15.14 20.43 10.18
N LEU A 198 -15.51 19.35 9.53
CA LEU A 198 -14.84 18.86 8.34
C LEU A 198 -15.49 19.45 7.09
N GLY A 199 -14.71 20.20 6.32
CA GLY A 199 -15.07 20.57 4.96
C GLY A 199 -14.74 19.45 3.95
N ALA A 200 -14.88 19.72 2.66
CA ALA A 200 -14.69 18.76 1.57
C ALA A 200 -13.30 18.08 1.62
N TYR A 201 -12.28 18.84 1.87
CA TYR A 201 -10.88 18.37 1.89
C TYR A 201 -10.06 19.12 2.96
N ARG A 202 -8.90 18.60 3.26
CA ARG A 202 -7.86 19.24 4.09
C ARG A 202 -6.62 19.52 3.27
N THR A 203 -5.76 20.37 3.80
CA THR A 203 -4.43 20.64 3.26
C THR A 203 -3.37 20.09 4.19
N VAL A 204 -2.29 19.53 3.62
CA VAL A 204 -1.15 18.99 4.36
C VAL A 204 0.13 19.60 3.80
N THR A 205 0.92 20.25 4.65
CA THR A 205 2.25 20.78 4.28
C THR A 205 3.30 19.68 4.38
N GLN A 206 4.45 19.86 3.72
CA GLN A 206 5.58 18.92 3.84
C GLN A 206 6.09 18.83 5.28
N ALA A 207 6.10 19.94 6.04
CA ALA A 207 6.48 19.96 7.44
C ALA A 207 5.56 19.07 8.30
N GLN A 208 4.24 19.20 8.13
CA GLN A 208 3.27 18.35 8.82
C GLN A 208 3.42 16.87 8.44
N ALA A 209 3.69 16.58 7.17
CA ALA A 209 3.94 15.22 6.72
C ALA A 209 5.18 14.62 7.37
N ARG A 210 6.28 15.40 7.47
CA ARG A 210 7.51 14.96 8.13
C ARG A 210 7.32 14.71 9.62
N GLU A 211 6.63 15.62 10.31
CA GLU A 211 6.30 15.46 11.72
C GLU A 211 5.49 14.18 11.98
N ARG A 212 4.43 13.97 11.20
CA ARG A 212 3.61 12.76 11.28
C ARG A 212 4.42 11.50 11.00
N TRP A 213 5.30 11.53 10.00
CA TRP A 213 6.16 10.38 9.66
C TRP A 213 7.06 9.98 10.83
N MET A 214 7.58 10.97 11.59
CA MET A 214 8.46 10.73 12.74
C MET A 214 7.71 10.39 14.04
N THR A 215 6.37 10.38 14.03
CA THR A 215 5.57 10.11 15.22
C THR A 215 5.73 8.65 15.67
N GLY A 216 6.05 8.46 16.94
CA GLY A 216 6.27 7.14 17.56
C GLY A 216 7.69 6.63 17.52
N VAL A 217 8.58 7.29 16.76
CA VAL A 217 10.00 6.91 16.69
C VAL A 217 10.71 7.22 18.02
N PRO A 218 11.36 6.24 18.67
CA PRO A 218 12.20 6.49 19.83
C PRO A 218 13.29 7.52 19.52
N GLU A 219 13.60 8.43 20.47
CA GLU A 219 14.51 9.55 20.22
C GLU A 219 15.85 9.10 19.66
N GLY A 220 16.48 8.10 20.25
CA GLY A 220 17.76 7.56 19.78
C GLY A 220 17.72 6.84 18.42
N LYS A 221 16.53 6.63 17.84
CA LYS A 221 16.34 5.96 16.54
C LYS A 221 15.92 6.91 15.42
N ARG A 222 15.67 8.18 15.73
CA ARG A 222 15.21 9.18 14.74
C ARG A 222 16.22 9.44 13.64
N ALA A 223 17.51 9.54 14.03
CA ALA A 223 18.59 9.69 13.06
C ALA A 223 18.73 8.42 12.23
N GLY A 224 18.43 8.52 10.94
CA GLY A 224 18.60 7.42 9.99
C GLY A 224 17.37 6.53 9.76
N LEU A 225 16.21 6.81 10.36
CA LEU A 225 14.96 6.18 9.98
C LEU A 225 14.67 6.45 8.49
N ILE A 226 14.76 7.71 8.09
CA ILE A 226 14.60 8.16 6.72
C ILE A 226 16.00 8.41 6.14
N PRO A 227 16.45 7.66 5.13
CA PRO A 227 17.74 7.92 4.50
C PRO A 227 17.82 9.35 3.93
N PRO A 228 19.01 9.95 3.90
CA PRO A 228 19.18 11.33 3.41
C PRO A 228 18.62 11.53 2.01
N GLY A 229 17.86 12.60 1.81
CA GLY A 229 17.28 12.99 0.53
C GLY A 229 15.98 12.24 0.15
N TRP A 230 15.62 11.15 0.86
CA TRP A 230 14.43 10.37 0.50
C TRP A 230 13.13 11.13 0.77
N PHE A 231 13.05 11.80 1.92
CA PHE A 231 11.87 12.59 2.24
C PHE A 231 11.68 13.73 1.25
N GLU A 232 12.73 14.49 0.97
CA GLU A 232 12.71 15.63 0.08
C GLU A 232 12.33 15.23 -1.35
N HIS A 233 12.90 14.13 -1.82
CA HIS A 233 12.56 13.57 -3.14
C HIS A 233 11.09 13.12 -3.20
N TRP A 234 10.66 12.32 -2.23
CA TRP A 234 9.27 11.87 -2.15
C TRP A 234 8.28 13.02 -2.03
N ALA A 235 8.56 13.99 -1.15
CA ALA A 235 7.70 15.14 -0.96
C ALA A 235 7.61 15.99 -2.22
N GLY A 236 8.73 16.25 -2.90
CA GLY A 236 8.76 16.98 -4.17
C GLY A 236 7.86 16.35 -5.23
N VAL A 237 7.99 15.04 -5.46
CA VAL A 237 7.17 14.29 -6.43
C VAL A 237 5.70 14.24 -6.00
N THR A 238 5.43 14.00 -4.71
CA THR A 238 4.05 13.84 -4.19
C THR A 238 3.28 15.15 -4.25
N TRP A 239 3.86 16.27 -3.80
CA TRP A 239 3.19 17.58 -3.84
C TRP A 239 2.99 18.08 -5.27
N ALA A 240 3.91 17.77 -6.18
CA ALA A 240 3.75 18.10 -7.60
C ALA A 240 2.53 17.44 -8.26
N THR A 241 1.95 16.40 -7.64
CA THR A 241 0.70 15.80 -8.13
C THR A 241 -0.53 16.70 -7.92
N ASP A 242 -0.42 17.76 -7.09
CA ASP A 242 -1.49 18.73 -6.85
C ASP A 242 -1.05 20.17 -7.24
N PRO A 243 -1.13 20.54 -8.53
CA PRO A 243 -0.69 21.86 -9.00
C PRO A 243 -1.37 23.03 -8.30
N GLU A 244 -2.61 22.89 -7.88
CA GLU A 244 -3.34 23.93 -7.16
C GLU A 244 -2.89 24.04 -5.71
N GLY A 245 -2.62 22.93 -5.07
CA GLY A 245 -2.01 22.88 -3.73
C GLY A 245 -0.61 23.52 -3.72
N MET A 246 0.16 23.33 -4.78
CA MET A 246 1.48 23.94 -4.95
C MET A 246 1.44 25.47 -5.11
N ARG A 247 0.33 26.05 -5.54
CA ARG A 247 0.15 27.52 -5.63
C ARG A 247 -0.25 28.15 -4.29
N ARG A 248 -0.55 27.36 -3.27
CA ARG A 248 -0.90 27.86 -1.92
C ARG A 248 0.34 28.36 -1.16
N ASN A 249 0.10 29.18 -0.18
CA ASN A 249 1.14 29.62 0.76
C ASN A 249 0.69 29.33 2.21
N PRO A 250 1.31 28.40 2.92
CA PRO A 250 2.37 27.50 2.43
C PRO A 250 1.88 26.50 1.39
N GLN A 251 2.80 26.04 0.53
CA GLN A 251 2.53 24.94 -0.40
C GLN A 251 2.00 23.72 0.33
N SER A 252 0.93 23.14 -0.17
CA SER A 252 0.24 22.04 0.51
C SER A 252 -0.36 21.04 -0.49
N LEU A 253 -0.48 19.80 -0.05
CA LEU A 253 -1.22 18.76 -0.75
C LEU A 253 -2.66 18.75 -0.25
N ARG A 254 -3.64 18.77 -1.15
CA ARG A 254 -5.06 18.64 -0.79
C ARG A 254 -5.44 17.17 -0.75
N ALA A 255 -6.14 16.78 0.30
CA ALA A 255 -6.63 15.41 0.48
C ALA A 255 -8.10 15.40 0.94
N PRO A 256 -8.99 14.65 0.29
CA PRO A 256 -10.40 14.54 0.67
C PRO A 256 -10.61 14.17 2.14
N ASN A 257 -11.67 14.68 2.73
CA ASN A 257 -12.00 14.46 4.14
C ASN A 257 -13.02 13.34 4.38
N GLY A 258 -13.51 12.67 3.34
CA GLY A 258 -14.44 11.55 3.50
C GLY A 258 -13.90 10.47 4.43
N VAL A 259 -12.60 10.15 4.32
CA VAL A 259 -11.93 9.20 5.23
C VAL A 259 -12.00 9.60 6.69
N LEU A 260 -11.93 10.91 6.99
CA LEU A 260 -12.01 11.40 8.38
C LEU A 260 -13.43 11.34 8.93
N LEU A 261 -14.43 11.64 8.07
CA LEU A 261 -15.83 11.50 8.43
C LEU A 261 -16.18 10.04 8.68
N ASP A 262 -15.77 9.12 7.80
CA ASP A 262 -15.93 7.68 8.00
C ASP A 262 -15.25 7.21 9.29
N GLY A 263 -14.05 7.71 9.58
CA GLY A 263 -13.34 7.43 10.82
C GLY A 263 -14.14 7.82 12.07
N ARG A 264 -14.85 8.97 12.03
CA ARG A 264 -15.72 9.41 13.12
C ARG A 264 -16.98 8.57 13.22
N GLU A 265 -17.63 8.30 12.10
CA GLU A 265 -18.93 7.60 12.09
C GLU A 265 -18.81 6.10 12.35
N TYR A 266 -17.66 5.50 12.05
CA TYR A 266 -17.42 4.08 12.23
C TYR A 266 -16.41 3.80 13.34
N ALA A 267 -15.14 4.03 13.11
CA ALA A 267 -14.07 3.60 14.02
C ALA A 267 -14.19 4.23 15.42
N GLN A 268 -14.42 5.54 15.52
CA GLN A 268 -14.60 6.25 16.80
C GLN A 268 -15.97 5.98 17.44
N ALA A 269 -16.97 5.60 16.66
CA ALA A 269 -18.27 5.20 17.14
C ALA A 269 -18.35 3.71 17.55
N GLY A 270 -17.20 3.01 17.59
CA GLY A 270 -17.14 1.59 17.95
C GLY A 270 -17.77 0.65 16.92
N ARG A 271 -17.98 1.10 15.70
CA ARG A 271 -18.59 0.33 14.61
C ARG A 271 -17.55 0.03 13.52
N PRO A 272 -17.30 -1.24 13.16
CA PRO A 272 -16.40 -1.55 12.07
C PRO A 272 -16.99 -1.11 10.72
N TYR A 273 -16.15 -0.58 9.82
CA TYR A 273 -16.55 -0.20 8.46
C TYR A 273 -16.79 -1.42 7.56
N TRP A 274 -16.20 -2.55 7.87
CA TRP A 274 -16.32 -3.81 7.16
C TRP A 274 -16.30 -4.99 8.14
N ASP A 275 -16.85 -6.13 7.70
CA ASP A 275 -16.94 -7.34 8.51
C ASP A 275 -15.80 -8.33 8.14
N PRO A 276 -14.79 -8.52 9.01
CA PRO A 276 -13.69 -9.45 8.74
C PRO A 276 -14.12 -10.91 8.54
N ALA A 277 -15.23 -11.32 9.14
CA ALA A 277 -15.73 -12.69 8.99
C ALA A 277 -16.23 -12.99 7.57
N LYS A 278 -16.53 -11.98 6.76
CA LYS A 278 -16.91 -12.17 5.36
C LYS A 278 -15.73 -12.36 4.40
N VAL A 279 -14.50 -12.15 4.86
CA VAL A 279 -13.30 -12.34 4.04
C VAL A 279 -12.97 -13.82 3.97
N THR A 280 -12.98 -14.39 2.76
CA THR A 280 -12.69 -15.81 2.49
C THR A 280 -11.35 -16.03 1.80
N ALA A 281 -10.64 -14.99 1.41
CA ALA A 281 -9.32 -15.08 0.82
C ALA A 281 -8.23 -15.24 1.88
N PRO A 282 -7.11 -15.94 1.60
CA PRO A 282 -5.93 -15.89 2.45
C PRO A 282 -5.52 -14.44 2.73
N THR A 283 -5.25 -14.11 4.00
CA THR A 283 -5.05 -12.71 4.43
C THR A 283 -3.79 -12.55 5.24
N LEU A 284 -2.96 -11.56 4.86
CA LEU A 284 -1.81 -11.09 5.63
C LEU A 284 -2.14 -9.70 6.22
N LEU A 285 -1.99 -9.58 7.54
CA LEU A 285 -1.89 -8.29 8.21
C LEU A 285 -0.41 -8.00 8.47
N VAL A 286 0.07 -6.83 8.07
CA VAL A 286 1.45 -6.41 8.32
C VAL A 286 1.45 -4.98 8.84
N VAL A 287 2.19 -4.74 9.94
CA VAL A 287 2.23 -3.45 10.63
C VAL A 287 3.63 -3.22 11.20
N ALA A 288 4.03 -1.96 11.33
CA ALA A 288 5.31 -1.59 11.93
C ALA A 288 5.18 -1.31 13.44
N GLU A 289 6.23 -1.61 14.18
CA GLU A 289 6.31 -1.54 15.64
C GLU A 289 6.00 -0.14 16.19
N TRP A 290 6.51 0.91 15.52
CA TRP A 290 6.37 2.29 15.97
C TRP A 290 5.21 3.04 15.32
N ASP A 291 4.35 2.33 14.60
CA ASP A 291 3.15 2.92 13.99
C ASP A 291 2.21 3.48 15.06
N ARG A 292 1.95 4.79 15.00
CA ARG A 292 1.00 5.50 15.91
C ARG A 292 -0.29 5.91 15.19
N ASP A 293 -0.31 5.86 13.88
CA ASP A 293 -1.54 6.06 13.11
C ASP A 293 -2.47 4.84 13.23
N THR A 294 -1.89 3.66 13.08
CA THR A 294 -2.55 2.36 13.18
C THR A 294 -1.68 1.41 14.00
N PRO A 295 -1.65 1.59 15.33
CA PRO A 295 -0.80 0.78 16.20
C PRO A 295 -1.00 -0.72 16.01
N PRO A 296 0.02 -1.56 16.25
CA PRO A 296 -0.06 -3.01 16.11
C PRO A 296 -1.28 -3.66 16.77
N ALA A 297 -1.76 -3.08 17.87
CA ALA A 297 -2.98 -3.52 18.54
C ALA A 297 -4.22 -3.53 17.64
N MET A 298 -4.31 -2.63 16.66
CA MET A 298 -5.43 -2.63 15.69
C MET A 298 -5.40 -3.87 14.79
N ALA A 299 -4.24 -4.22 14.25
CA ALA A 299 -4.08 -5.44 13.46
C ALA A 299 -4.32 -6.70 14.31
N MET A 300 -3.85 -6.70 15.56
CA MET A 300 -4.10 -7.78 16.54
C MET A 300 -5.60 -7.94 16.83
N ALA A 301 -6.36 -6.84 16.87
CA ALA A 301 -7.81 -6.89 17.07
C ALA A 301 -8.57 -7.42 15.85
N ILE A 302 -8.10 -7.13 14.62
CA ILE A 302 -8.70 -7.65 13.38
C ILE A 302 -8.43 -9.15 13.22
N PHE A 303 -7.23 -9.61 13.55
CA PHE A 303 -6.75 -10.96 13.26
C PHE A 303 -7.70 -12.09 13.71
N PRO A 304 -8.20 -12.14 14.95
CA PRO A 304 -9.14 -13.19 15.39
C PRO A 304 -10.48 -13.13 14.65
N LEU A 305 -10.90 -11.94 14.18
CA LEU A 305 -12.18 -11.73 13.50
C LEU A 305 -12.19 -12.26 12.05
N LEU A 306 -11.04 -12.54 11.44
CA LEU A 306 -10.92 -13.16 10.13
C LEU A 306 -11.20 -14.67 10.22
N THR A 307 -12.40 -15.05 10.63
CA THR A 307 -12.78 -16.44 10.95
C THR A 307 -12.86 -17.36 9.74
N ASN A 308 -13.16 -16.80 8.56
CA ASN A 308 -13.31 -17.56 7.32
C ASN A 308 -12.12 -17.40 6.35
N SER A 309 -11.07 -16.68 6.75
CA SER A 309 -9.86 -16.51 5.94
C SER A 309 -8.88 -17.68 6.17
N PRO A 310 -8.64 -18.52 5.16
CA PRO A 310 -7.66 -19.60 5.29
C PRO A 310 -6.24 -19.03 5.32
N GLY A 311 -5.36 -19.63 6.14
CA GLY A 311 -3.93 -19.24 6.17
C GLY A 311 -3.67 -17.78 6.56
N LYS A 312 -4.53 -17.18 7.39
CA LYS A 312 -4.34 -15.81 7.87
C LYS A 312 -3.05 -15.65 8.67
N ARG A 313 -2.39 -14.50 8.52
CA ARG A 313 -1.12 -14.17 9.18
C ARG A 313 -1.12 -12.76 9.72
N LEU A 314 -0.34 -12.57 10.79
CA LEU A 314 -0.03 -11.27 11.35
C LEU A 314 1.50 -11.15 11.48
N VAL A 315 2.05 -10.09 10.92
CA VAL A 315 3.48 -9.76 10.99
C VAL A 315 3.64 -8.37 11.57
N VAL A 316 4.42 -8.26 12.65
CA VAL A 316 4.85 -6.98 13.22
C VAL A 316 6.33 -6.79 12.87
N LEU A 317 6.64 -5.71 12.16
CA LEU A 317 7.97 -5.37 11.70
C LEU A 317 8.62 -4.40 12.67
N GLY A 318 9.82 -4.72 13.15
CA GLY A 318 10.59 -3.83 14.01
C GLY A 318 11.14 -2.61 13.27
N GLU A 319 11.46 -1.56 14.02
CA GLU A 319 12.18 -0.37 13.56
C GLU A 319 11.53 0.34 12.36
N GLY A 320 10.20 0.52 12.38
CA GLY A 320 9.47 1.23 11.35
C GLY A 320 8.23 1.93 11.89
N THR A 321 7.77 2.98 11.18
CA THR A 321 6.54 3.72 11.48
C THR A 321 5.42 3.36 10.50
N HIS A 322 4.32 4.12 10.55
CA HIS A 322 3.23 4.01 9.56
C HIS A 322 3.71 4.08 8.12
N THR A 323 4.87 4.69 7.90
CA THR A 323 5.44 4.99 6.59
C THR A 323 6.63 4.07 6.24
N ILE A 324 6.76 2.92 6.92
CA ILE A 324 7.87 1.95 6.72
C ILE A 324 8.14 1.61 5.24
N VAL A 325 7.13 1.72 4.37
CA VAL A 325 7.26 1.51 2.91
C VAL A 325 8.29 2.44 2.25
N MET A 326 8.59 3.59 2.87
CA MET A 326 9.52 4.60 2.39
C MET A 326 10.69 4.84 3.38
N GLU A 327 10.92 3.94 4.32
CA GLU A 327 11.96 4.05 5.35
C GLU A 327 13.12 3.10 5.08
N ARG A 328 14.18 3.25 5.87
CA ARG A 328 15.38 2.40 5.77
C ARG A 328 15.02 0.91 5.81
N ASN A 329 14.10 0.52 6.71
CA ASN A 329 13.72 -0.87 6.95
C ASN A 329 12.62 -1.40 6.02
N ARG A 330 12.26 -0.68 4.96
CA ARG A 330 11.22 -1.09 4.00
C ARG A 330 11.44 -2.48 3.39
N GLY A 331 12.70 -2.92 3.31
CA GLY A 331 13.04 -4.26 2.81
C GLY A 331 12.37 -5.38 3.61
N ALA A 332 12.19 -5.20 4.92
CA ALA A 332 11.48 -6.16 5.75
C ALA A 332 9.99 -6.27 5.36
N LEU A 333 9.34 -5.13 5.06
CA LEU A 333 7.98 -5.10 4.54
C LEU A 333 7.89 -5.81 3.18
N PHE A 334 8.80 -5.49 2.27
CA PHE A 334 8.81 -6.06 0.91
C PHE A 334 8.96 -7.58 0.97
N GLN A 335 9.89 -8.08 1.79
CA GLN A 335 10.14 -9.51 1.96
C GLN A 335 8.97 -10.24 2.64
N ALA A 336 8.37 -9.66 3.68
CA ALA A 336 7.24 -10.25 4.38
C ALA A 336 6.03 -10.43 3.45
N VAL A 337 5.73 -9.40 2.63
CA VAL A 337 4.64 -9.45 1.67
C VAL A 337 4.99 -10.40 0.52
N GLN A 338 6.20 -10.32 -0.05
CA GLN A 338 6.62 -11.22 -1.13
C GLN A 338 6.59 -12.70 -0.71
N GLY A 339 7.00 -13.01 0.51
CA GLY A 339 6.90 -14.38 1.05
C GLY A 339 5.45 -14.89 1.03
N PHE A 340 4.50 -14.05 1.44
CA PHE A 340 3.06 -14.39 1.41
C PHE A 340 2.52 -14.51 -0.02
N LEU A 341 2.97 -13.66 -0.96
CA LEU A 341 2.55 -13.71 -2.36
C LEU A 341 3.08 -14.94 -3.10
N ALA A 342 4.27 -15.41 -2.73
CA ALA A 342 4.94 -16.53 -3.39
C ALA A 342 4.41 -17.91 -2.97
N GLU A 343 3.57 -17.99 -1.94
CA GLU A 343 3.02 -19.27 -1.49
C GLU A 343 2.10 -19.90 -2.52
N THR A 344 2.29 -21.17 -2.75
CA THR A 344 1.31 -21.98 -3.48
C THR A 344 0.12 -22.24 -2.56
N SER A 345 -1.10 -21.94 -3.04
CA SER A 345 -2.32 -22.37 -2.35
C SER A 345 -2.27 -23.91 -2.22
N ALA A 346 -2.30 -24.39 -0.97
CA ALA A 346 -2.35 -25.82 -0.70
C ALA A 346 -3.66 -26.43 -1.21
#